data_1388b2ac4341e144cc671526df481793
#
_entry.id   1388b2ac4341e144cc671526df481793
#
_cell.length_a   1.000
_cell.length_b   1.000
_cell.length_c   1.000
_cell.angle_alpha   90.00
_cell.angle_beta   90.00
_cell.angle_gamma   90.00
#
_symmetry.space_group_name_H-M   'P 1'
#
loop_
_entity.id
_entity.type
_entity.pdbx_description
1 polymer ?
#
loop_
_entity_poly.entity_id
_entity_poly.type
_entity_poly.pdbx_seq_one_letter_code
_entity_poly.pdbx_strand_id
1 'polypeptide(L)'
;EEHEAQLGHIEDYEEFLGELDKVWAECARVLVPGGRIACVVGDVCVPRRKGGRHYVLPLSADIQVRARSLGLDALTPIRWLKVANIKLEASNSARFLGKPNLPNGIVKNDLEHILFLRKHGGYRKPTPEMEERSRITTDDYEKWFSPIWTVSGASTREHPAPYPKEIAVRLVRMFSFAGDV
;
A
#
# COMPACT_ATOMS: atom_id res chain seq x y z
N GLU A 1 -12.06 18.86 2.28
CA GLU A 1 -11.33 19.79 3.17
C GLU A 1 -9.95 19.20 3.39
N GLU A 2 -8.95 19.82 2.80
CA GLU A 2 -7.55 19.45 2.95
C GLU A 2 -7.10 19.96 4.32
N HIS A 3 -6.95 19.06 5.29
CA HIS A 3 -6.40 19.43 6.58
C HIS A 3 -4.89 19.67 6.44
N GLU A 4 -4.40 20.83 6.90
CA GLU A 4 -2.95 21.17 6.94
C GLU A 4 -2.10 20.11 7.65
N ALA A 5 -2.71 19.26 8.48
CA ALA A 5 -2.06 18.14 9.15
C ALA A 5 -1.87 16.89 8.28
N GLN A 6 -2.28 16.89 7.01
CA GLN A 6 -2.13 15.77 6.08
C GLN A 6 -1.12 16.13 4.99
N LEU A 7 -0.19 15.23 4.69
CA LEU A 7 0.79 15.44 3.61
C LEU A 7 0.15 15.66 2.24
N GLY A 8 -1.10 15.23 2.03
CA GLY A 8 -1.84 15.41 0.79
C GLY A 8 -2.12 16.84 0.36
N HIS A 9 -1.84 17.85 1.22
CA HIS A 9 -1.92 19.28 0.86
C HIS A 9 -0.70 19.76 0.05
N ILE A 10 0.40 19.00 0.04
CA ILE A 10 1.62 19.36 -0.70
C ILE A 10 1.38 19.08 -2.18
N GLU A 11 1.35 20.14 -2.99
CA GLU A 11 1.09 20.01 -4.43
C GLU A 11 2.32 19.58 -5.23
N ASP A 12 3.53 19.99 -4.80
CA ASP A 12 4.76 19.56 -5.44
C ASP A 12 5.09 18.12 -5.06
N TYR A 13 5.22 17.28 -6.07
CA TYR A 13 5.40 15.83 -5.86
C TYR A 13 6.74 15.49 -5.22
N GLU A 14 7.82 16.19 -5.59
CA GLU A 14 9.15 15.94 -5.01
C GLU A 14 9.22 16.44 -3.56
N GLU A 15 8.57 17.55 -3.25
CA GLU A 15 8.43 18.02 -1.87
C GLU A 15 7.64 17.02 -1.04
N PHE A 16 6.51 16.51 -1.56
CA PHE A 16 5.72 15.46 -0.91
C PHE A 16 6.55 14.21 -0.63
N LEU A 17 7.35 13.73 -1.60
CA LEU A 17 8.24 12.59 -1.40
C LEU A 17 9.32 12.88 -0.37
N GLY A 18 9.83 14.11 -0.32
CA GLY A 18 10.80 14.54 0.69
C GLY A 18 10.23 14.49 2.11
N GLU A 19 8.98 14.87 2.30
CA GLU A 19 8.30 14.73 3.60
C GLU A 19 8.05 13.25 3.97
N LEU A 20 7.67 12.42 3.01
CA LEU A 20 7.58 10.98 3.22
C LEU A 20 8.92 10.35 3.62
N ASP A 21 10.03 10.79 3.05
CA ASP A 21 11.37 10.29 3.41
C ASP A 21 11.68 10.49 4.88
N LYS A 22 11.23 11.60 5.48
CA LYS A 22 11.39 11.84 6.92
C LYS A 22 10.63 10.79 7.75
N VAL A 23 9.42 10.42 7.31
CA VAL A 23 8.63 9.37 7.96
C VAL A 23 9.33 8.02 7.84
N TRP A 24 9.82 7.67 6.64
CA TRP A 24 10.53 6.40 6.44
C TRP A 24 11.84 6.34 7.22
N ALA A 25 12.56 7.45 7.33
CA ALA A 25 13.77 7.53 8.13
C ALA A 25 13.50 7.26 9.62
N GLU A 26 12.43 7.84 10.19
CA GLU A 26 12.03 7.59 11.56
C GLU A 26 11.54 6.16 11.77
N CYS A 27 10.78 5.63 10.84
CA CYS A 27 10.39 4.21 10.86
C CYS A 27 11.63 3.30 10.83
N ALA A 28 12.60 3.58 9.96
CA ALA A 28 13.85 2.83 9.89
C ALA A 28 14.67 2.95 11.20
N ARG A 29 14.64 4.12 11.85
CA ARG A 29 15.34 4.35 13.13
C ARG A 29 14.78 3.46 14.25
N VAL A 30 13.45 3.40 14.38
CA VAL A 30 12.80 2.68 15.49
C VAL A 30 12.68 1.18 15.26
N LEU A 31 12.68 0.72 14.01
CA LEU A 31 12.60 -0.71 13.70
C LEU A 31 13.80 -1.46 14.25
N VAL A 32 13.55 -2.64 14.79
CA VAL A 32 14.60 -3.62 15.09
C VAL A 32 15.24 -4.15 13.80
N PRO A 33 16.50 -4.64 13.83
CA PRO A 33 17.10 -5.33 12.68
C PRO A 33 16.19 -6.45 12.14
N GLY A 34 15.99 -6.49 10.82
CA GLY A 34 15.07 -7.44 10.17
C GLY A 34 13.59 -7.06 10.26
N GLY A 35 13.22 -6.02 11.02
CA GLY A 35 11.87 -5.49 11.12
C GLY A 35 11.35 -4.96 9.77
N ARG A 36 10.02 -4.91 9.61
CA ARG A 36 9.36 -4.56 8.35
C ARG A 36 8.39 -3.40 8.53
N ILE A 37 8.28 -2.60 7.48
CA ILE A 37 7.19 -1.65 7.28
C ILE A 37 6.26 -2.27 6.24
N ALA A 38 4.96 -2.31 6.51
CA ALA A 38 3.93 -2.60 5.52
C ALA A 38 3.22 -1.28 5.16
N CYS A 39 3.35 -0.83 3.92
CA CYS A 39 2.77 0.41 3.43
C CYS A 39 1.71 0.13 2.38
N VAL A 40 0.46 0.52 2.63
CA VAL A 40 -0.64 0.44 1.66
C VAL A 40 -0.67 1.74 0.87
N VAL A 41 -0.48 1.68 -0.43
CA VAL A 41 -0.37 2.85 -1.31
C VAL A 41 -0.92 2.59 -2.69
N GLY A 42 -1.61 3.59 -3.27
CA GLY A 42 -1.99 3.63 -4.68
C GLY A 42 -1.13 4.62 -5.46
N ASP A 43 -0.90 4.33 -6.73
CA ASP A 43 -0.28 5.30 -7.63
C ASP A 43 -1.26 6.44 -7.94
N VAL A 44 -0.74 7.66 -8.12
CA VAL A 44 -1.56 8.87 -8.24
C VAL A 44 -1.87 9.16 -9.71
N CYS A 45 -3.14 9.02 -10.09
CA CYS A 45 -3.61 9.37 -11.42
C CYS A 45 -3.83 10.89 -11.55
N VAL A 46 -3.09 11.55 -12.43
CA VAL A 46 -3.26 12.98 -12.72
C VAL A 46 -4.17 13.13 -13.95
N PRO A 47 -5.38 13.67 -13.78
CA PRO A 47 -6.32 13.81 -14.87
C PRO A 47 -5.89 14.94 -15.83
N ARG A 48 -6.30 14.83 -17.11
CA ARG A 48 -5.96 15.80 -18.16
C ARG A 48 -6.32 17.25 -17.78
N ARG A 49 -7.40 17.46 -17.04
CA ARG A 49 -7.83 18.81 -16.61
C ARG A 49 -6.84 19.51 -15.67
N LYS A 50 -6.06 18.72 -14.87
CA LYS A 50 -5.04 19.24 -13.96
C LYS A 50 -3.66 19.28 -14.60
N GLY A 51 -3.28 18.24 -15.35
CA GLY A 51 -1.93 18.07 -15.89
C GLY A 51 -1.78 18.33 -17.40
N GLY A 52 -2.80 18.84 -18.10
CA GLY A 52 -2.80 19.02 -19.56
C GLY A 52 -2.87 17.70 -20.35
N ARG A 53 -2.39 16.63 -19.78
CA ARG A 53 -2.47 15.25 -20.26
C ARG A 53 -2.78 14.29 -19.10
N HIS A 54 -3.29 13.10 -19.39
CA HIS A 54 -3.39 12.06 -18.37
C HIS A 54 -2.02 11.39 -18.18
N TYR A 55 -1.59 11.25 -16.92
CA TYR A 55 -0.41 10.48 -16.54
C TYR A 55 -0.54 9.96 -15.11
N VAL A 56 0.34 9.06 -14.73
CA VAL A 56 0.39 8.46 -13.40
C VAL A 56 1.72 8.80 -12.75
N LEU A 57 1.68 9.28 -11.52
CA LEU A 57 2.86 9.40 -10.66
C LEU A 57 3.04 8.02 -9.98
N PRO A 58 4.16 7.33 -10.21
CA PRO A 58 4.37 5.96 -9.74
C PRO A 58 4.80 5.93 -8.26
N LEU A 59 3.95 6.44 -7.37
CA LEU A 59 4.25 6.62 -5.95
C LEU A 59 4.74 5.32 -5.28
N SER A 60 4.14 4.19 -5.66
CA SER A 60 4.56 2.89 -5.14
C SER A 60 6.00 2.51 -5.51
N ALA A 61 6.46 2.89 -6.69
CA ALA A 61 7.84 2.66 -7.14
C ALA A 61 8.80 3.67 -6.48
N ASP A 62 8.42 4.95 -6.43
CA ASP A 62 9.26 6.01 -5.86
C ASP A 62 9.54 5.76 -4.38
N ILE A 63 8.53 5.33 -3.59
CA ILE A 63 8.73 4.92 -2.19
C ILE A 63 9.77 3.81 -2.09
N GLN A 64 9.70 2.77 -2.93
CA GLN A 64 10.65 1.65 -2.88
C GLN A 64 12.07 2.07 -3.28
N VAL A 65 12.20 2.95 -4.28
CA VAL A 65 13.50 3.46 -4.73
C VAL A 65 14.13 4.32 -3.64
N ARG A 66 13.37 5.25 -3.05
CA ARG A 66 13.86 6.17 -2.02
C ARG A 66 14.17 5.45 -0.71
N ALA A 67 13.36 4.47 -0.31
CA ALA A 67 13.58 3.66 0.89
C ALA A 67 14.95 2.93 0.91
N ARG A 68 15.49 2.58 -0.25
CA ARG A 68 16.81 1.94 -0.36
C ARG A 68 17.93 2.85 0.15
N SER A 69 17.85 4.16 -0.06
CA SER A 69 18.84 5.12 0.45
C SER A 69 18.81 5.25 1.98
N LEU A 70 17.69 4.80 2.60
CA LEU A 70 17.51 4.78 4.06
C LEU A 70 17.89 3.43 4.69
N GLY A 71 18.51 2.52 3.92
CA GLY A 71 18.92 1.19 4.40
C GLY A 71 17.75 0.21 4.55
N LEU A 72 16.68 0.40 3.78
CA LEU A 72 15.53 -0.50 3.73
C LEU A 72 15.52 -1.30 2.42
N ASP A 73 15.43 -2.62 2.52
CA ASP A 73 15.23 -3.49 1.37
C ASP A 73 13.77 -3.51 0.94
N ALA A 74 13.49 -3.27 -0.34
CA ALA A 74 12.17 -3.54 -0.89
C ALA A 74 11.99 -5.05 -1.10
N LEU A 75 10.89 -5.61 -0.60
CA LEU A 75 10.48 -6.99 -0.81
C LEU A 75 9.35 -7.07 -1.85
N THR A 76 9.01 -8.28 -2.28
CA THR A 76 7.89 -8.52 -3.21
C THR A 76 6.59 -7.92 -2.64
N PRO A 77 5.98 -6.96 -3.32
CA PRO A 77 4.73 -6.36 -2.85
C PRO A 77 3.53 -7.27 -3.12
N ILE A 78 2.48 -7.09 -2.33
CA ILE A 78 1.16 -7.64 -2.63
C ILE A 78 0.38 -6.58 -3.42
N ARG A 79 -0.33 -7.02 -4.45
CA ARG A 79 -1.25 -6.18 -5.22
C ARG A 79 -2.67 -6.42 -4.74
N TRP A 80 -3.27 -5.38 -4.21
CA TRP A 80 -4.63 -5.45 -3.69
C TRP A 80 -5.62 -4.95 -4.73
N LEU A 81 -6.44 -5.87 -5.26
CA LEU A 81 -7.54 -5.57 -6.17
C LEU A 81 -8.79 -5.19 -5.38
N LYS A 82 -9.20 -3.93 -5.46
CA LYS A 82 -10.41 -3.40 -4.80
C LYS A 82 -11.66 -3.70 -5.63
N VAL A 83 -12.20 -4.89 -5.52
CA VAL A 83 -13.35 -5.37 -6.33
C VAL A 83 -14.60 -4.49 -6.22
N ALA A 84 -14.81 -3.79 -5.10
CA ALA A 84 -16.01 -2.98 -4.86
C ALA A 84 -16.07 -1.68 -5.68
N ASN A 85 -14.93 -1.08 -6.00
CA ASN A 85 -14.87 0.19 -6.73
C ASN A 85 -15.29 0.03 -8.20
N ILE A 86 -15.08 -1.14 -8.81
CA ILE A 86 -15.46 -1.41 -10.19
C ILE A 86 -16.97 -1.24 -10.42
N LYS A 87 -17.82 -1.66 -9.45
CA LYS A 87 -19.27 -1.54 -9.55
C LYS A 87 -19.76 -0.11 -9.34
N LEU A 88 -19.15 0.65 -8.44
CA LEU A 88 -19.52 2.03 -8.14
C LEU A 88 -19.12 2.98 -9.29
N GLU A 89 -17.95 2.82 -9.86
CA GLU A 89 -17.50 3.60 -11.02
C GLU A 89 -18.28 3.24 -12.29
N ALA A 90 -18.70 2.00 -12.47
CA ALA A 90 -19.54 1.58 -13.58
C ALA A 90 -20.97 2.13 -13.51
N SER A 91 -21.48 2.50 -12.32
CA SER A 91 -22.81 3.11 -12.14
C SER A 91 -22.85 4.62 -12.47
N ASN A 92 -21.70 5.30 -12.43
CA ASN A 92 -21.59 6.74 -12.66
C ASN A 92 -21.15 7.10 -14.10
N SER A 93 -21.79 6.54 -15.12
CA SER A 93 -21.61 6.87 -16.56
C SER A 93 -20.20 6.78 -17.15
N ALA A 94 -19.17 6.62 -16.35
CA ALA A 94 -17.76 6.51 -16.78
C ALA A 94 -17.31 5.03 -16.87
N ARG A 95 -18.08 4.19 -17.59
CA ARG A 95 -17.68 2.80 -17.83
C ARG A 95 -16.33 2.64 -18.52
N PHE A 96 -15.91 3.69 -19.22
CA PHE A 96 -14.69 3.68 -20.02
C PHE A 96 -13.92 4.99 -19.83
N LEU A 97 -12.62 4.90 -19.66
CA LEU A 97 -11.71 6.02 -19.76
C LEU A 97 -11.25 6.13 -21.21
N GLY A 98 -11.56 7.25 -21.85
CA GLY A 98 -11.31 7.45 -23.27
C GLY A 98 -12.48 7.01 -24.17
N LYS A 99 -12.20 6.74 -25.44
CA LYS A 99 -13.21 6.27 -26.41
C LYS A 99 -13.28 4.74 -26.38
N PRO A 100 -14.42 4.14 -26.03
CA PRO A 100 -14.54 2.69 -25.99
C PRO A 100 -14.30 2.09 -27.39
N ASN A 101 -13.69 0.92 -27.41
CA ASN A 101 -13.38 0.14 -28.63
C ASN A 101 -12.41 0.80 -29.62
N LEU A 102 -11.72 1.86 -29.24
CA LEU A 102 -10.66 2.48 -30.03
C LEU A 102 -9.28 2.27 -29.36
N PRO A 103 -8.18 2.26 -30.14
CA PRO A 103 -6.85 1.90 -29.63
C PRO A 103 -6.17 3.04 -28.82
N ASN A 104 -6.91 3.93 -28.20
CA ASN A 104 -6.40 5.03 -27.37
C ASN A 104 -7.11 5.10 -26.00
N GLY A 105 -7.63 3.97 -25.53
CA GLY A 105 -8.22 3.87 -24.20
C GLY A 105 -7.19 4.01 -23.08
N ILE A 106 -7.65 4.34 -21.88
CA ILE A 106 -6.84 4.43 -20.67
C ILE A 106 -7.14 3.22 -19.81
N VAL A 107 -6.09 2.55 -19.32
CA VAL A 107 -6.23 1.43 -18.38
C VAL A 107 -6.62 2.00 -17.02
N LYS A 108 -7.66 1.43 -16.40
CA LYS A 108 -8.09 1.81 -15.05
C LYS A 108 -7.04 1.39 -14.02
N ASN A 109 -6.83 2.26 -13.03
CA ASN A 109 -5.98 1.97 -11.89
C ASN A 109 -6.84 1.51 -10.70
N ASP A 110 -7.25 0.25 -10.72
CA ASP A 110 -8.10 -0.39 -9.69
C ASP A 110 -7.28 -1.16 -8.65
N LEU A 111 -5.96 -0.98 -8.66
CA LEU A 111 -5.03 -1.66 -7.78
C LEU A 111 -4.42 -0.71 -6.76
N GLU A 112 -4.26 -1.20 -5.53
CA GLU A 112 -3.31 -0.65 -4.57
C GLU A 112 -2.17 -1.64 -4.32
N HIS A 113 -1.07 -1.11 -3.85
CA HIS A 113 0.11 -1.88 -3.52
C HIS A 113 0.25 -1.97 -2.00
N ILE A 114 0.57 -3.15 -1.49
CA ILE A 114 1.02 -3.33 -0.12
C ILE A 114 2.52 -3.57 -0.23
N LEU A 115 3.29 -2.52 0.02
CA LEU A 115 4.75 -2.54 -0.07
C LEU A 115 5.32 -3.10 1.24
N PHE A 116 6.39 -3.85 1.14
CA PHE A 116 7.16 -4.32 2.29
C PHE A 116 8.57 -3.79 2.21
N LEU A 117 8.95 -3.00 3.21
CA LEU A 117 10.29 -2.45 3.34
C LEU A 117 10.93 -3.05 4.59
N ARG A 118 12.09 -3.68 4.46
CA ARG A 118 12.76 -4.40 5.54
C ARG A 118 14.04 -3.72 5.93
N LYS A 119 14.22 -3.46 7.23
CA LYS A 119 15.50 -3.00 7.78
C LYS A 119 16.56 -4.10 7.68
N HIS A 120 17.77 -3.74 7.26
CA HIS A 120 18.90 -4.67 7.23
C HIS A 120 19.15 -5.30 8.61
N GLY A 121 19.55 -6.55 8.63
CA GLY A 121 19.89 -7.30 9.85
C GLY A 121 19.30 -8.70 9.87
N GLY A 122 19.63 -9.43 10.95
CA GLY A 122 19.16 -10.80 11.15
C GLY A 122 17.68 -10.84 11.52
N TYR A 123 17.06 -11.99 11.28
CA TYR A 123 15.70 -12.24 11.75
C TYR A 123 15.67 -12.39 13.26
N ARG A 124 14.63 -11.86 13.89
CA ARG A 124 14.30 -12.14 15.29
C ARG A 124 14.12 -13.65 15.49
N LYS A 125 14.62 -14.15 16.60
CA LYS A 125 14.40 -15.54 17.03
C LYS A 125 13.30 -15.55 18.09
N PRO A 126 12.07 -15.99 17.76
CA PRO A 126 11.00 -16.12 18.72
C PRO A 126 11.28 -17.30 19.67
N THR A 127 10.61 -17.31 20.82
CA THR A 127 10.57 -18.51 21.68
C THR A 127 9.62 -19.55 21.08
N PRO A 128 9.78 -20.85 21.42
CA PRO A 128 8.84 -21.89 20.96
C PRO A 128 7.37 -21.59 21.29
N GLU A 129 7.12 -20.97 22.46
CA GLU A 129 5.78 -20.56 22.86
C GLU A 129 5.23 -19.43 21.94
N MET A 130 6.07 -18.45 21.59
CA MET A 130 5.67 -17.38 20.66
C MET A 130 5.39 -17.94 19.26
N GLU A 131 6.20 -18.89 18.79
CA GLU A 131 5.96 -19.57 17.52
C GLU A 131 4.61 -20.27 17.50
N GLU A 132 4.31 -21.07 18.53
CA GLU A 132 3.05 -21.80 18.62
C GLU A 132 1.84 -20.86 18.67
N ARG A 133 1.90 -19.77 19.47
CA ARG A 133 0.83 -18.77 19.57
C ARG A 133 0.66 -17.94 18.30
N SER A 134 1.66 -17.85 17.46
CA SER A 134 1.65 -17.06 16.22
C SER A 134 1.33 -17.89 14.99
N ARG A 135 1.17 -19.20 15.15
CA ARG A 135 0.91 -20.12 14.05
C ARG A 135 -0.38 -19.74 13.31
N ILE A 136 -0.32 -19.72 12.01
CA ILE A 136 -1.47 -19.56 11.11
C ILE A 136 -1.78 -20.90 10.45
N THR A 137 -3.00 -21.09 9.98
CA THR A 137 -3.41 -22.32 9.27
C THR A 137 -2.70 -22.41 7.92
N THR A 138 -2.62 -23.60 7.35
CA THR A 138 -2.07 -23.82 6.00
C THR A 138 -2.88 -23.03 4.96
N ASP A 139 -4.21 -23.05 5.06
CA ASP A 139 -5.11 -22.34 4.16
C ASP A 139 -4.90 -20.81 4.22
N ASP A 140 -4.74 -20.26 5.44
CA ASP A 140 -4.44 -18.85 5.61
C ASP A 140 -3.04 -18.52 5.05
N TYR A 141 -2.06 -19.38 5.26
CA TYR A 141 -0.72 -19.18 4.70
C TYR A 141 -0.75 -19.11 3.18
N GLU A 142 -1.36 -20.09 2.50
CA GLU A 142 -1.46 -20.12 1.05
C GLU A 142 -2.22 -18.89 0.50
N LYS A 143 -3.30 -18.49 1.17
CA LYS A 143 -4.13 -17.35 0.79
C LYS A 143 -3.44 -16.00 1.02
N TRP A 144 -2.74 -15.84 2.17
CA TRP A 144 -2.20 -14.54 2.56
C TRP A 144 -0.83 -14.25 1.94
N PHE A 145 0.02 -15.27 1.74
CA PHE A 145 1.33 -15.11 1.09
C PHE A 145 1.23 -15.14 -0.45
N SER A 146 0.03 -14.94 -0.99
CA SER A 146 -0.20 -14.74 -2.42
C SER A 146 0.16 -13.31 -2.84
N PRO A 147 0.73 -13.11 -4.04
CA PRO A 147 1.07 -11.78 -4.55
C PRO A 147 -0.15 -10.93 -4.94
N ILE A 148 -1.33 -11.51 -4.98
CA ILE A 148 -2.59 -10.83 -5.34
C ILE A 148 -3.63 -11.08 -4.25
N TRP A 149 -4.20 -9.99 -3.71
CA TRP A 149 -5.35 -10.05 -2.82
C TRP A 149 -6.59 -9.45 -3.46
N THR A 150 -7.71 -10.16 -3.34
CA THR A 150 -9.05 -9.69 -3.72
C THR A 150 -9.86 -9.49 -2.44
N VAL A 151 -9.67 -8.35 -1.79
CA VAL A 151 -10.40 -7.97 -0.58
C VAL A 151 -11.25 -6.76 -0.91
N SER A 152 -12.54 -6.80 -0.55
CA SER A 152 -13.45 -5.67 -0.77
C SER A 152 -12.98 -4.45 0.00
N GLY A 153 -13.13 -3.26 -0.61
CA GLY A 153 -12.81 -1.99 0.04
C GLY A 153 -13.68 -1.74 1.28
N ALA A 154 -13.19 -0.89 2.19
CA ALA A 154 -13.96 -0.45 3.35
C ALA A 154 -14.88 0.73 2.99
N SER A 155 -15.89 0.98 3.84
CA SER A 155 -16.82 2.10 3.68
C SER A 155 -16.14 3.42 4.01
N THR A 156 -16.29 4.43 3.14
CA THR A 156 -15.77 5.78 3.35
C THR A 156 -16.67 6.67 4.25
N ARG A 157 -17.70 6.08 4.89
CA ARG A 157 -18.67 6.86 5.69
C ARG A 157 -18.05 7.44 6.95
N GLU A 158 -17.12 6.73 7.57
CA GLU A 158 -16.51 7.11 8.86
C GLU A 158 -15.09 7.68 8.70
N HIS A 159 -14.41 7.37 7.60
CA HIS A 159 -13.05 7.83 7.35
C HIS A 159 -12.84 8.04 5.84
N PRO A 160 -12.16 9.13 5.41
CA PRO A 160 -12.00 9.45 3.99
C PRO A 160 -11.14 8.44 3.21
N ALA A 161 -10.21 7.76 3.87
CA ALA A 161 -9.32 6.78 3.25
C ALA A 161 -9.20 5.49 4.09
N PRO A 162 -10.29 4.73 4.31
CA PRO A 162 -10.24 3.52 5.10
C PRO A 162 -9.70 2.35 4.26
N TYR A 163 -8.96 1.45 4.90
CA TYR A 163 -8.73 0.12 4.34
C TYR A 163 -9.36 -0.96 5.23
N PRO A 164 -9.71 -2.13 4.67
CA PRO A 164 -10.44 -3.16 5.41
C PRO A 164 -9.63 -3.69 6.61
N LYS A 165 -10.32 -3.89 7.75
CA LYS A 165 -9.74 -4.52 8.93
C LYS A 165 -9.04 -5.85 8.60
N GLU A 166 -9.59 -6.60 7.63
CA GLU A 166 -9.01 -7.86 7.17
C GLU A 166 -7.55 -7.70 6.69
N ILE A 167 -7.23 -6.62 5.96
CA ILE A 167 -5.87 -6.34 5.52
C ILE A 167 -4.94 -6.14 6.72
N ALA A 168 -5.35 -5.32 7.71
CA ALA A 168 -4.55 -5.09 8.91
C ALA A 168 -4.31 -6.39 9.69
N VAL A 169 -5.36 -7.20 9.90
CA VAL A 169 -5.25 -8.48 10.60
C VAL A 169 -4.29 -9.43 9.89
N ARG A 170 -4.39 -9.57 8.56
CA ARG A 170 -3.47 -10.41 7.79
C ARG A 170 -2.04 -9.93 7.95
N LEU A 171 -1.76 -8.64 7.74
CA LEU A 171 -0.41 -8.08 7.81
C LEU A 171 0.23 -8.27 9.19
N VAL A 172 -0.52 -8.01 10.26
CA VAL A 172 -0.04 -8.23 11.63
C VAL A 172 0.28 -9.71 11.84
N ARG A 173 -0.62 -10.63 11.49
CA ARG A 173 -0.40 -12.07 11.68
C ARG A 173 0.68 -12.69 10.78
N MET A 174 0.95 -12.09 9.63
CA MET A 174 2.00 -12.54 8.71
C MET A 174 3.41 -12.13 9.16
N PHE A 175 3.54 -11.03 9.90
CA PHE A 175 4.85 -10.38 10.10
C PHE A 175 5.19 -10.02 11.54
N SER A 176 4.34 -10.38 12.49
CA SER A 176 4.61 -10.21 13.92
C SER A 176 4.30 -11.48 14.73
N PHE A 177 5.01 -11.65 15.83
CA PHE A 177 4.74 -12.73 16.77
C PHE A 177 3.83 -12.26 17.91
N ALA A 178 3.10 -13.18 18.52
CA ALA A 178 2.26 -12.90 19.68
C ALA A 178 3.12 -12.31 20.82
N GLY A 179 2.77 -11.09 21.26
CA GLY A 179 3.52 -10.33 22.27
C GLY A 179 4.52 -9.33 21.68
N ASP A 180 4.60 -9.17 20.37
CA ASP A 180 5.33 -8.06 19.76
C ASP A 180 4.61 -6.72 20.01
N VAL A 181 5.40 -5.64 20.13
CA VAL A 181 4.94 -4.26 20.34
C VAL A 181 5.37 -3.42 19.15
#